data_aa24be5579aa04a96dc35867f2563793
#
_entry.id   aa24be5579aa04a96dc35867f2563793
#
_cell.length_a   1.000
_cell.length_b   1.000
_cell.length_c   1.000
_cell.angle_alpha   90.00
_cell.angle_beta   90.00
_cell.angle_gamma   90.00
#
_symmetry.space_group_name_H-M   'P 1'
#
loop_
_entity.id
_entity.type
_entity.pdbx_description
1 polymer ?
#
loop_
_entity_poly.entity_id
_entity_poly.type
_entity_poly.pdbx_seq_one_letter_code
_entity_poly.pdbx_strand_id
1 'polypeptide(L)'
;MDKPDRERALRFLKTCQGYLETGDFQSLYELADKDLEIRSVTGCVTQLLLDAGINPLDYIDYVPKDCFFGLDMYGFVLPDHITSISHYSFAHTTNFKTINLKNINHIDENSFSSSDLETLTVPGSIDVIPPEAFSGCKELKKVVLEEGVEYINDSAFIHCSTLKELYLPSTLVYIHEFAFYGDRYLSDIYYNGTKEAVRKVWTEAMDGLGLNYTIHCTDGDIEK
;
A
#
# COMPACT_ATOMS: atom_id res chain seq x y z
N MET A 1 -2.08 20.90 -3.94
CA MET A 1 -1.20 21.11 -5.12
C MET A 1 -0.77 22.57 -5.18
N ASP A 2 0.50 22.86 -5.13
CA ASP A 2 0.97 24.23 -5.22
C ASP A 2 0.99 24.77 -6.69
N LYS A 3 1.15 26.09 -6.86
CA LYS A 3 1.08 26.72 -8.17
C LYS A 3 2.21 26.32 -9.12
N PRO A 4 3.50 26.25 -8.69
CA PRO A 4 4.61 25.80 -9.55
C PRO A 4 4.44 24.38 -10.06
N ASP A 5 4.00 23.45 -9.23
CA ASP A 5 3.81 22.05 -9.60
C ASP A 5 2.66 21.89 -10.62
N ARG A 6 1.57 22.62 -10.41
CA ARG A 6 0.45 22.66 -11.36
C ARG A 6 0.89 23.20 -12.72
N GLU A 7 1.69 24.28 -12.76
CA GLU A 7 2.20 24.85 -14.01
C GLU A 7 3.13 23.88 -14.74
N ARG A 8 3.97 23.14 -14.00
CA ARG A 8 4.87 22.11 -14.53
C ARG A 8 4.09 20.95 -15.15
N ALA A 9 3.11 20.42 -14.43
CA ALA A 9 2.24 19.35 -14.91
C ALA A 9 1.44 19.78 -16.17
N LEU A 10 0.90 21.01 -16.20
CA LEU A 10 0.19 21.54 -17.38
C LEU A 10 1.11 21.68 -18.61
N ARG A 11 2.38 22.11 -18.43
CA ARG A 11 3.33 22.15 -19.54
C ARG A 11 3.61 20.76 -20.10
N PHE A 12 3.84 19.77 -19.22
CA PHE A 12 4.04 18.39 -19.60
C PHE A 12 2.83 17.84 -20.40
N LEU A 13 1.61 17.96 -19.89
CA LEU A 13 0.40 17.51 -20.59
C LEU A 13 0.23 18.13 -21.99
N LYS A 14 0.62 19.39 -22.16
CA LYS A 14 0.62 20.04 -23.48
C LYS A 14 1.60 19.37 -24.45
N THR A 15 2.76 18.89 -23.98
CA THR A 15 3.72 18.17 -24.84
C THR A 15 3.27 16.75 -25.13
N CYS A 16 2.36 16.19 -24.32
CA CYS A 16 1.85 14.83 -24.41
C CYS A 16 0.47 14.73 -25.08
N GLN A 17 0.01 15.77 -25.78
CA GLN A 17 -1.34 15.82 -26.36
C GLN A 17 -1.65 14.60 -27.26
N GLY A 18 -0.69 14.08 -28.01
CA GLY A 18 -0.87 12.89 -28.84
C GLY A 18 -1.23 11.63 -28.03
N TYR A 19 -0.65 11.44 -26.83
CA TYR A 19 -1.02 10.33 -25.95
C TYR A 19 -2.44 10.48 -25.39
N LEU A 20 -2.84 11.71 -25.07
CA LEU A 20 -4.20 12.00 -24.57
C LEU A 20 -5.26 11.73 -25.66
N GLU A 21 -4.96 12.11 -26.91
CA GLU A 21 -5.87 11.90 -28.05
C GLU A 21 -6.02 10.42 -28.42
N THR A 22 -4.99 9.61 -28.22
CA THR A 22 -4.98 8.17 -28.50
C THR A 22 -5.39 7.31 -27.30
N GLY A 23 -5.45 7.87 -26.10
CA GLY A 23 -5.68 7.11 -24.86
C GLY A 23 -4.47 6.28 -24.41
N ASP A 24 -3.26 6.57 -24.91
CA ASP A 24 -2.02 5.87 -24.54
C ASP A 24 -1.45 6.39 -23.22
N PHE A 25 -2.17 6.14 -22.13
CA PHE A 25 -1.76 6.57 -20.80
C PHE A 25 -0.54 5.80 -20.27
N GLN A 26 -0.32 4.57 -20.72
CA GLN A 26 0.88 3.83 -20.37
C GLN A 26 2.14 4.60 -20.80
N SER A 27 2.23 4.94 -22.09
CA SER A 27 3.38 5.73 -22.61
C SER A 27 3.49 7.10 -21.95
N LEU A 28 2.38 7.74 -21.60
CA LEU A 28 2.37 9.02 -20.89
C LEU A 28 3.04 8.90 -19.51
N TYR A 29 2.68 7.90 -18.71
CA TYR A 29 3.28 7.70 -17.38
C TYR A 29 4.71 7.20 -17.46
N GLU A 30 5.06 6.35 -18.44
CA GLU A 30 6.46 5.96 -18.69
C GLU A 30 7.33 7.16 -19.06
N LEU A 31 6.80 8.12 -19.81
CA LEU A 31 7.50 9.35 -20.14
C LEU A 31 7.66 10.26 -18.91
N ALA A 32 6.61 10.36 -18.10
CA ALA A 32 6.66 11.12 -16.84
C ALA A 32 7.72 10.56 -15.87
N ASP A 33 7.85 9.25 -15.75
CA ASP A 33 8.87 8.62 -14.87
C ASP A 33 10.32 8.86 -15.36
N LYS A 34 10.53 9.01 -16.66
CA LYS A 34 11.85 9.30 -17.24
C LYS A 34 12.28 10.77 -17.11
N ASP A 35 11.34 11.68 -16.94
CA ASP A 35 11.59 13.11 -16.77
C ASP A 35 11.66 13.46 -15.28
N LEU A 36 12.87 13.77 -14.79
CA LEU A 36 13.11 14.06 -13.37
C LEU A 36 12.30 15.24 -12.82
N GLU A 37 11.95 16.22 -13.66
CA GLU A 37 11.10 17.35 -13.25
C GLU A 37 9.63 16.95 -13.15
N ILE A 38 9.16 16.09 -14.03
CA ILE A 38 7.77 15.64 -14.09
C ILE A 38 7.50 14.53 -13.06
N ARG A 39 8.44 13.62 -12.86
CA ARG A 39 8.36 12.55 -11.87
C ARG A 39 7.97 13.05 -10.48
N SER A 40 8.47 14.23 -10.06
CA SER A 40 8.11 14.84 -8.79
C SER A 40 6.68 15.41 -8.74
N VAL A 41 5.97 15.47 -9.86
CA VAL A 41 4.63 16.04 -9.97
C VAL A 41 3.63 15.10 -10.68
N THR A 42 3.93 13.81 -10.77
CA THR A 42 3.06 12.82 -11.44
C THR A 42 1.66 12.80 -10.83
N GLY A 43 1.52 12.86 -9.50
CA GLY A 43 0.21 13.03 -8.85
C GLY A 43 -0.54 14.28 -9.31
N CYS A 44 0.17 15.39 -9.58
CA CYS A 44 -0.45 16.60 -10.14
C CYS A 44 -0.93 16.38 -11.58
N VAL A 45 -0.21 15.59 -12.38
CA VAL A 45 -0.63 15.21 -13.74
C VAL A 45 -1.94 14.41 -13.65
N THR A 46 -1.98 13.40 -12.80
CA THR A 46 -3.19 12.60 -12.56
C THR A 46 -4.36 13.46 -12.09
N GLN A 47 -4.15 14.36 -11.11
CA GLN A 47 -5.21 15.25 -10.63
C GLN A 47 -5.78 16.11 -11.76
N LEU A 48 -4.94 16.66 -12.63
CA LEU A 48 -5.41 17.46 -13.78
C LEU A 48 -6.21 16.64 -14.79
N LEU A 49 -5.86 15.36 -14.99
CA LEU A 49 -6.64 14.44 -15.82
C LEU A 49 -8.01 14.16 -15.20
N LEU A 50 -8.04 13.86 -13.90
CA LEU A 50 -9.29 13.62 -13.15
C LEU A 50 -10.20 14.86 -13.16
N ASP A 51 -9.64 16.07 -12.95
CA ASP A 51 -10.36 17.34 -13.02
C ASP A 51 -10.98 17.59 -14.42
N ALA A 52 -10.35 17.04 -15.45
CA ALA A 52 -10.87 17.07 -16.83
C ALA A 52 -11.86 15.93 -17.13
N GLY A 53 -12.19 15.09 -16.15
CA GLY A 53 -13.09 13.94 -16.31
C GLY A 53 -12.44 12.71 -16.97
N ILE A 54 -11.11 12.66 -16.98
CA ILE A 54 -10.34 11.54 -17.56
C ILE A 54 -9.75 10.73 -16.41
N ASN A 55 -10.21 9.49 -16.23
CA ASN A 55 -9.58 8.55 -15.31
C ASN A 55 -8.54 7.72 -16.06
N PRO A 56 -7.23 7.90 -15.83
CA PRO A 56 -6.20 7.17 -16.57
C PRO A 56 -6.28 5.66 -16.35
N LEU A 57 -6.81 5.19 -15.20
CA LEU A 57 -6.96 3.77 -14.92
C LEU A 57 -8.02 3.07 -15.81
N ASP A 58 -8.85 3.81 -16.55
CA ASP A 58 -9.79 3.20 -17.50
C ASP A 58 -9.09 2.64 -18.75
N TYR A 59 -7.79 2.95 -18.94
CA TYR A 59 -7.02 2.65 -20.16
C TYR A 59 -5.79 1.76 -19.91
N ILE A 60 -5.47 1.42 -18.67
CA ILE A 60 -4.31 0.64 -18.25
C ILE A 60 -4.72 -0.39 -17.20
N ASP A 61 -3.96 -1.47 -17.03
CA ASP A 61 -4.26 -2.59 -16.13
C ASP A 61 -3.41 -2.59 -14.84
N TYR A 62 -2.66 -1.53 -14.62
CA TYR A 62 -1.84 -1.31 -13.42
C TYR A 62 -1.98 0.13 -12.91
N VAL A 63 -1.62 0.36 -11.63
CA VAL A 63 -1.50 1.73 -11.10
C VAL A 63 -0.05 2.20 -11.28
N PRO A 64 0.19 3.25 -12.09
CA PRO A 64 1.54 3.76 -12.33
C PRO A 64 2.20 4.31 -11.08
N LYS A 65 3.54 4.36 -11.10
CA LYS A 65 4.35 4.97 -10.06
C LYS A 65 3.95 6.42 -9.82
N ASP A 66 3.88 6.79 -8.52
CA ASP A 66 3.50 8.12 -8.05
C ASP A 66 2.13 8.62 -8.55
N CYS A 67 1.30 7.75 -9.17
CA CYS A 67 0.06 8.13 -9.87
C CYS A 67 -0.91 8.96 -9.01
N PHE A 68 -1.12 8.54 -7.76
CA PHE A 68 -2.01 9.23 -6.81
C PHE A 68 -1.26 9.82 -5.62
N PHE A 69 0.07 9.98 -5.73
CA PHE A 69 0.90 10.51 -4.64
C PHE A 69 0.35 11.82 -4.08
N GLY A 70 0.04 11.83 -2.79
CA GLY A 70 -0.42 13.01 -2.05
C GLY A 70 -1.83 13.50 -2.41
N LEU A 71 -2.62 12.73 -3.17
CA LEU A 71 -3.97 13.13 -3.56
C LEU A 71 -5.02 12.85 -2.48
N ASP A 72 -6.11 13.60 -2.54
CA ASP A 72 -7.33 13.30 -1.79
C ASP A 72 -8.12 12.22 -2.53
N MET A 73 -8.31 11.06 -1.86
CA MET A 73 -8.92 9.88 -2.45
C MET A 73 -10.37 9.67 -1.99
N TYR A 74 -11.06 10.73 -1.57
CA TYR A 74 -12.46 10.63 -1.16
C TYR A 74 -13.32 10.00 -2.26
N GLY A 75 -13.97 8.87 -1.94
CA GLY A 75 -14.83 8.15 -2.88
C GLY A 75 -14.11 7.39 -3.99
N PHE A 76 -12.78 7.28 -3.93
CA PHE A 76 -12.02 6.51 -4.91
C PHE A 76 -12.36 5.02 -4.85
N VAL A 77 -12.54 4.42 -6.01
CA VAL A 77 -12.73 2.97 -6.19
C VAL A 77 -11.71 2.47 -7.20
N LEU A 78 -10.90 1.49 -6.79
CA LEU A 78 -9.94 0.85 -7.69
C LEU A 78 -10.72 -0.02 -8.70
N PRO A 79 -10.53 0.18 -10.03
CA PRO A 79 -11.20 -0.64 -11.03
C PRO A 79 -10.83 -2.12 -10.95
N ASP A 80 -11.79 -3.01 -11.19
CA ASP A 80 -11.60 -4.46 -11.03
C ASP A 80 -10.61 -5.10 -12.03
N HIS A 81 -10.27 -4.41 -13.11
CA HIS A 81 -9.30 -4.90 -14.12
C HIS A 81 -7.84 -4.58 -13.74
N ILE A 82 -7.62 -3.75 -12.74
CA ILE A 82 -6.27 -3.44 -12.25
C ILE A 82 -5.71 -4.65 -11.52
N THR A 83 -4.48 -5.05 -11.87
CA THR A 83 -3.82 -6.24 -11.34
C THR A 83 -2.55 -5.97 -10.56
N SER A 84 -1.95 -4.77 -10.71
CA SER A 84 -0.72 -4.41 -10.01
C SER A 84 -0.66 -2.93 -9.61
N ILE A 85 0.12 -2.64 -8.57
CA ILE A 85 0.26 -1.30 -7.99
C ILE A 85 1.75 -1.00 -7.86
N SER A 86 2.21 0.07 -8.53
CA SER A 86 3.62 0.42 -8.58
C SER A 86 4.07 1.27 -7.38
N HIS A 87 5.38 1.57 -7.32
CA HIS A 87 6.02 2.33 -6.24
C HIS A 87 5.33 3.67 -5.97
N TYR A 88 5.12 3.99 -4.69
CA TYR A 88 4.56 5.26 -4.21
C TYR A 88 3.18 5.64 -4.77
N SER A 89 2.49 4.73 -5.46
CA SER A 89 1.26 5.05 -6.20
C SER A 89 0.18 5.70 -5.35
N PHE A 90 0.00 5.24 -4.12
CA PHE A 90 -0.96 5.78 -3.14
C PHE A 90 -0.27 6.36 -1.90
N ALA A 91 1.04 6.67 -1.99
CA ALA A 91 1.74 7.21 -0.86
C ALA A 91 1.24 8.62 -0.51
N HIS A 92 1.16 8.93 0.80
CA HIS A 92 0.69 10.20 1.33
C HIS A 92 -0.74 10.59 0.92
N THR A 93 -1.56 9.64 0.46
CA THR A 93 -2.97 9.90 0.12
C THR A 93 -3.79 10.20 1.37
N THR A 94 -4.77 11.11 1.23
CA THR A 94 -5.68 11.51 2.30
C THR A 94 -7.11 11.07 1.99
N ASN A 95 -7.97 10.98 3.04
CA ASN A 95 -9.36 10.51 2.92
C ASN A 95 -9.50 9.12 2.27
N PHE A 96 -8.45 8.29 2.39
CA PHE A 96 -8.33 6.98 1.76
C PHE A 96 -8.46 5.87 2.80
N LYS A 97 -9.68 5.59 3.24
CA LYS A 97 -9.92 4.73 4.40
C LYS A 97 -9.81 3.24 4.14
N THR A 98 -10.15 2.82 2.94
CA THR A 98 -10.16 1.41 2.53
C THR A 98 -9.85 1.28 1.06
N ILE A 99 -9.26 0.13 0.67
CA ILE A 99 -9.06 -0.24 -0.73
C ILE A 99 -9.41 -1.70 -0.93
N ASN A 100 -10.03 -2.02 -2.08
CA ASN A 100 -10.29 -3.39 -2.48
C ASN A 100 -9.14 -3.93 -3.35
N LEU A 101 -8.34 -4.83 -2.79
CA LEU A 101 -7.19 -5.45 -3.46
C LEU A 101 -7.49 -6.83 -4.06
N LYS A 102 -8.74 -7.28 -4.12
CA LYS A 102 -9.11 -8.68 -4.46
C LYS A 102 -8.52 -9.20 -5.78
N ASN A 103 -8.30 -8.31 -6.76
CA ASN A 103 -7.77 -8.65 -8.09
C ASN A 103 -6.27 -8.31 -8.24
N ILE A 104 -5.66 -7.74 -7.19
CA ILE A 104 -4.25 -7.38 -7.21
C ILE A 104 -3.41 -8.63 -6.90
N ASN A 105 -2.36 -8.82 -7.68
CA ASN A 105 -1.39 -9.90 -7.50
C ASN A 105 0.04 -9.40 -7.29
N HIS A 106 0.25 -8.09 -7.40
CA HIS A 106 1.54 -7.46 -7.17
C HIS A 106 1.39 -6.04 -6.63
N ILE A 107 2.15 -5.73 -5.59
CA ILE A 107 2.34 -4.36 -5.06
C ILE A 107 3.84 -4.10 -4.93
N ASP A 108 4.26 -2.88 -5.22
CA ASP A 108 5.65 -2.45 -5.08
C ASP A 108 5.93 -1.79 -3.71
N GLU A 109 7.22 -1.56 -3.45
CA GLU A 109 7.70 -0.87 -2.25
C GLU A 109 7.06 0.51 -2.11
N ASN A 110 6.76 0.91 -0.87
CA ASN A 110 6.19 2.21 -0.52
C ASN A 110 4.82 2.53 -1.16
N SER A 111 4.17 1.57 -1.80
CA SER A 111 2.96 1.83 -2.62
C SER A 111 1.84 2.53 -1.86
N PHE A 112 1.71 2.34 -0.54
CA PHE A 112 0.71 2.97 0.33
C PHE A 112 1.33 3.72 1.51
N SER A 113 2.64 4.02 1.47
CA SER A 113 3.30 4.62 2.63
C SER A 113 2.66 5.95 3.04
N SER A 114 2.41 6.12 4.35
CA SER A 114 1.78 7.31 4.93
C SER A 114 0.38 7.64 4.39
N SER A 115 -0.36 6.65 3.89
CA SER A 115 -1.77 6.83 3.49
C SER A 115 -2.72 6.78 4.69
N ASP A 116 -3.92 7.35 4.54
CA ASP A 116 -4.97 7.39 5.59
C ASP A 116 -5.79 6.09 5.67
N LEU A 117 -5.24 4.94 5.27
CA LEU A 117 -5.93 3.65 5.38
C LEU A 117 -6.29 3.35 6.85
N GLU A 118 -7.56 3.02 7.10
CA GLU A 118 -8.05 2.60 8.43
C GLU A 118 -8.10 1.08 8.55
N THR A 119 -8.43 0.38 7.46
CA THR A 119 -8.48 -1.08 7.40
C THR A 119 -7.89 -1.58 6.11
N LEU A 120 -7.18 -2.72 6.18
CA LEU A 120 -6.53 -3.34 5.04
C LEU A 120 -6.83 -4.84 5.02
N THR A 121 -7.21 -5.35 3.85
CA THR A 121 -7.18 -6.79 3.56
C THR A 121 -6.26 -7.02 2.38
N VAL A 122 -5.22 -7.83 2.58
CA VAL A 122 -4.28 -8.24 1.53
C VAL A 122 -4.65 -9.64 1.07
N PRO A 123 -5.03 -9.82 -0.21
CA PRO A 123 -5.42 -11.12 -0.73
C PRO A 123 -4.21 -12.07 -0.84
N GLY A 124 -4.46 -13.36 -0.77
CA GLY A 124 -3.42 -14.38 -0.92
C GLY A 124 -2.80 -14.51 -2.32
N SER A 125 -3.28 -13.72 -3.29
CA SER A 125 -2.61 -13.53 -4.58
C SER A 125 -1.33 -12.69 -4.49
N ILE A 126 -1.15 -11.95 -3.37
CA ILE A 126 0.06 -11.20 -3.03
C ILE A 126 0.81 -12.04 -2.00
N ASP A 127 1.78 -12.84 -2.47
CA ASP A 127 2.57 -13.74 -1.61
C ASP A 127 3.61 -12.99 -0.75
N VAL A 128 4.08 -11.84 -1.21
CA VAL A 128 5.09 -11.02 -0.56
C VAL A 128 4.58 -9.60 -0.30
N ILE A 129 4.54 -9.19 0.98
CA ILE A 129 4.38 -7.77 1.34
C ILE A 129 5.76 -7.11 1.19
N PRO A 130 5.95 -6.19 0.24
CA PRO A 130 7.26 -5.60 -0.03
C PRO A 130 7.69 -4.60 1.05
N PRO A 131 8.97 -4.18 1.05
CA PRO A 131 9.48 -3.22 2.01
C PRO A 131 8.67 -1.92 2.01
N GLU A 132 8.40 -1.40 3.20
CA GLU A 132 7.74 -0.13 3.44
C GLU A 132 6.35 0.04 2.76
N ALA A 133 5.74 -1.02 2.22
CA ALA A 133 4.50 -0.92 1.44
C ALA A 133 3.39 -0.15 2.15
N PHE A 134 3.26 -0.31 3.46
CA PHE A 134 2.26 0.36 4.32
C PHE A 134 2.91 1.14 5.46
N SER A 135 4.19 1.52 5.32
CA SER A 135 4.93 2.28 6.32
C SER A 135 4.22 3.58 6.68
N GLY A 136 4.11 3.87 7.98
CA GLY A 136 3.56 5.15 8.46
C GLY A 136 2.07 5.36 8.22
N CYS A 137 1.28 4.33 7.94
CA CYS A 137 -0.18 4.41 7.86
C CYS A 137 -0.77 4.61 9.27
N LYS A 138 -0.78 5.85 9.74
CA LYS A 138 -1.07 6.21 11.14
C LYS A 138 -2.54 6.03 11.55
N GLU A 139 -3.44 5.88 10.59
CA GLU A 139 -4.87 5.64 10.82
C GLU A 139 -5.22 4.14 10.74
N LEU A 140 -4.26 3.27 10.39
CA LEU A 140 -4.48 1.84 10.18
C LEU A 140 -4.72 1.12 11.53
N LYS A 141 -5.91 0.57 11.70
CA LYS A 141 -6.39 -0.08 12.94
C LYS A 141 -6.39 -1.60 12.85
N LYS A 142 -6.61 -2.12 11.65
CA LYS A 142 -6.80 -3.54 11.39
C LYS A 142 -6.15 -3.96 10.07
N VAL A 143 -5.39 -5.05 10.12
CA VAL A 143 -4.79 -5.70 8.94
C VAL A 143 -5.23 -7.16 8.91
N VAL A 144 -5.72 -7.60 7.76
CA VAL A 144 -6.02 -9.01 7.47
C VAL A 144 -5.14 -9.45 6.30
N LEU A 145 -4.27 -10.42 6.55
CA LEU A 145 -3.50 -11.10 5.50
C LEU A 145 -4.19 -12.44 5.24
N GLU A 146 -4.63 -12.67 3.99
CA GLU A 146 -5.30 -13.91 3.62
C GLU A 146 -4.32 -15.06 3.37
N GLU A 147 -4.83 -16.30 3.37
CA GLU A 147 -4.03 -17.49 3.04
C GLU A 147 -3.43 -17.35 1.63
N GLY A 148 -2.12 -17.57 1.53
CA GLY A 148 -1.29 -17.33 0.34
C GLY A 148 -0.25 -16.24 0.56
N VAL A 149 -0.43 -15.34 1.54
CA VAL A 149 0.66 -14.43 1.96
C VAL A 149 1.71 -15.24 2.71
N GLU A 150 2.97 -15.16 2.27
CA GLU A 150 4.08 -15.94 2.82
C GLU A 150 5.17 -15.09 3.48
N TYR A 151 5.40 -13.86 2.99
CA TYR A 151 6.51 -13.03 3.44
C TYR A 151 6.07 -11.59 3.79
N ILE A 152 6.51 -11.09 4.94
CA ILE A 152 6.38 -9.68 5.33
C ILE A 152 7.78 -9.10 5.44
N ASN A 153 8.13 -8.22 4.51
CA ASN A 153 9.49 -7.69 4.39
C ASN A 153 9.74 -6.48 5.31
N ASP A 154 10.96 -5.93 5.18
CA ASP A 154 11.47 -4.87 6.03
C ASP A 154 10.55 -3.68 6.10
N SER A 155 10.26 -3.23 7.32
CA SER A 155 9.50 -2.01 7.58
C SER A 155 8.11 -1.95 6.91
N ALA A 156 7.56 -3.10 6.48
CA ALA A 156 6.31 -3.16 5.69
C ALA A 156 5.14 -2.43 6.35
N PHE A 157 5.03 -2.47 7.67
CA PHE A 157 4.03 -1.77 8.50
C PHE A 157 4.65 -0.86 9.55
N ILE A 158 5.95 -0.51 9.43
CA ILE A 158 6.63 0.32 10.42
C ILE A 158 5.85 1.61 10.72
N HIS A 159 5.71 1.97 12.01
CA HIS A 159 5.03 3.18 12.47
C HIS A 159 3.53 3.29 12.10
N CYS A 160 2.83 2.16 11.93
CA CYS A 160 1.35 2.12 11.90
C CYS A 160 0.82 2.27 13.33
N SER A 161 1.01 3.46 13.90
CA SER A 161 0.89 3.73 15.33
C SER A 161 -0.50 3.53 15.95
N THR A 162 -1.54 3.26 15.15
CA THR A 162 -2.91 2.94 15.62
C THR A 162 -3.29 1.49 15.38
N LEU A 163 -2.41 0.67 14.78
CA LEU A 163 -2.68 -0.74 14.51
C LEU A 163 -2.92 -1.50 15.81
N LYS A 164 -4.07 -2.19 15.91
CA LYS A 164 -4.50 -2.95 17.07
C LYS A 164 -4.68 -4.43 16.77
N GLU A 165 -5.27 -4.74 15.63
CA GLU A 165 -5.64 -6.10 15.23
C GLU A 165 -4.87 -6.53 13.99
N LEU A 166 -4.19 -7.67 14.07
CA LEU A 166 -3.43 -8.26 12.98
C LEU A 166 -3.86 -9.71 12.79
N TYR A 167 -4.34 -10.04 11.58
CA TYR A 167 -4.73 -11.40 11.20
C TYR A 167 -3.68 -11.98 10.26
N LEU A 168 -3.05 -13.07 10.65
CA LEU A 168 -1.95 -13.73 9.97
C LEU A 168 -2.38 -15.11 9.45
N PRO A 169 -2.08 -15.44 8.18
CA PRO A 169 -2.40 -16.73 7.60
C PRO A 169 -1.45 -17.84 8.07
N SER A 170 -1.89 -19.09 7.94
CA SER A 170 -1.06 -20.27 8.23
C SER A 170 0.06 -20.48 7.20
N THR A 171 -0.07 -19.87 6.02
CA THR A 171 0.95 -19.90 4.94
C THR A 171 2.18 -19.05 5.21
N LEU A 172 2.13 -18.20 6.26
CA LEU A 172 3.21 -17.28 6.57
C LEU A 172 4.51 -18.02 6.92
N VAL A 173 5.59 -17.68 6.23
CA VAL A 173 6.92 -18.28 6.35
C VAL A 173 7.89 -17.37 7.10
N TYR A 174 7.79 -16.04 6.88
CA TYR A 174 8.75 -15.09 7.41
C TYR A 174 8.16 -13.71 7.67
N ILE A 175 8.56 -13.12 8.79
CA ILE A 175 8.31 -11.72 9.15
C ILE A 175 9.66 -11.07 9.45
N HIS A 176 9.96 -9.96 8.77
CA HIS A 176 11.16 -9.17 9.05
C HIS A 176 11.07 -8.51 10.43
N GLU A 177 12.20 -8.44 11.15
CA GLU A 177 12.25 -7.94 12.55
C GLU A 177 11.72 -6.50 12.72
N PHE A 178 11.82 -5.64 11.70
CA PHE A 178 11.29 -4.27 11.72
C PHE A 178 9.91 -4.12 11.07
N ALA A 179 9.29 -5.21 10.64
CA ALA A 179 8.02 -5.15 9.90
C ALA A 179 6.92 -4.36 10.65
N PHE A 180 6.85 -4.46 11.98
CA PHE A 180 5.87 -3.80 12.84
C PHE A 180 6.51 -2.84 13.86
N TYR A 181 7.75 -2.39 13.61
CA TYR A 181 8.43 -1.50 14.54
C TYR A 181 7.69 -0.17 14.72
N GLY A 182 7.42 0.20 15.97
CA GLY A 182 6.71 1.43 16.30
C GLY A 182 5.18 1.32 16.38
N ASP A 183 4.62 0.12 16.21
CA ASP A 183 3.18 -0.16 16.28
C ASP A 183 2.74 -0.37 17.73
N ARG A 184 2.79 0.71 18.52
CA ARG A 184 2.67 0.70 19.98
C ARG A 184 1.32 0.25 20.55
N TYR A 185 0.29 0.14 19.70
CA TYR A 185 -1.06 -0.27 20.09
C TYR A 185 -1.44 -1.66 19.59
N LEU A 186 -0.53 -2.39 18.92
CA LEU A 186 -0.76 -3.75 18.48
C LEU A 186 -0.94 -4.66 19.71
N SER A 187 -2.18 -5.12 19.95
CA SER A 187 -2.56 -5.89 21.13
C SER A 187 -3.06 -7.29 20.79
N ASP A 188 -3.72 -7.46 19.65
CA ASP A 188 -4.41 -8.70 19.28
C ASP A 188 -3.90 -9.22 17.93
N ILE A 189 -3.24 -10.37 17.97
CA ILE A 189 -2.67 -11.03 16.79
C ILE A 189 -3.38 -12.38 16.64
N TYR A 190 -4.11 -12.54 15.56
CA TYR A 190 -4.84 -13.76 15.24
C TYR A 190 -4.05 -14.56 14.20
N TYR A 191 -3.52 -15.70 14.60
CA TYR A 191 -2.75 -16.56 13.70
C TYR A 191 -3.56 -17.82 13.34
N ASN A 192 -3.76 -18.08 12.05
CA ASN A 192 -4.51 -19.24 11.55
C ASN A 192 -3.67 -20.52 11.55
N GLY A 193 -2.97 -20.78 12.64
CA GLY A 193 -2.13 -21.96 12.86
C GLY A 193 -1.91 -22.22 14.35
N THR A 194 -0.99 -23.14 14.66
CA THR A 194 -0.69 -23.56 16.04
C THR A 194 0.34 -22.65 16.70
N LYS A 195 0.39 -22.71 18.05
CA LYS A 195 1.43 -22.04 18.87
C LYS A 195 2.84 -22.43 18.45
N GLU A 196 3.05 -23.70 18.07
CA GLU A 196 4.35 -24.15 17.61
C GLU A 196 4.73 -23.52 16.26
N ALA A 197 3.75 -23.39 15.35
CA ALA A 197 3.98 -22.82 14.03
C ALA A 197 4.29 -21.31 14.13
N VAL A 198 3.51 -20.53 14.89
CA VAL A 198 3.72 -19.09 15.00
C VAL A 198 5.08 -18.75 15.63
N ARG A 199 5.61 -19.54 16.55
CA ARG A 199 6.94 -19.33 17.15
C ARG A 199 8.09 -19.41 16.15
N LYS A 200 7.88 -20.00 14.98
CA LYS A 200 8.89 -20.10 13.92
C LYS A 200 8.94 -18.83 13.06
N VAL A 201 7.83 -18.10 12.96
CA VAL A 201 7.70 -16.88 12.14
C VAL A 201 7.69 -15.62 12.98
N TRP A 202 7.09 -15.65 14.18
CA TRP A 202 7.09 -14.57 15.16
C TRP A 202 8.28 -14.73 16.09
N THR A 203 9.40 -14.11 15.74
CA THR A 203 10.70 -14.30 16.41
C THR A 203 10.83 -13.43 17.67
N GLU A 204 11.86 -13.71 18.52
CA GLU A 204 12.18 -12.90 19.70
C GLU A 204 12.49 -11.43 19.35
N ALA A 205 12.93 -11.15 18.14
CA ALA A 205 13.13 -9.77 17.66
C ALA A 205 11.80 -8.98 17.63
N MET A 206 10.68 -9.66 17.32
CA MET A 206 9.32 -9.07 17.41
C MET A 206 8.90 -8.84 18.86
N ASP A 207 9.35 -9.67 19.80
CA ASP A 207 9.10 -9.50 21.24
C ASP A 207 9.81 -8.25 21.80
N GLY A 208 10.91 -7.82 21.19
CA GLY A 208 11.68 -6.62 21.54
C GLY A 208 10.95 -5.29 21.33
N LEU A 209 9.74 -5.31 20.74
CA LEU A 209 8.91 -4.12 20.54
C LEU A 209 8.36 -3.52 21.86
N GLY A 210 8.51 -4.22 22.98
CA GLY A 210 8.08 -3.74 24.31
C GLY A 210 6.56 -3.66 24.46
N LEU A 211 5.83 -4.47 23.69
CA LEU A 211 4.38 -4.50 23.66
C LEU A 211 3.83 -5.60 24.57
N ASN A 212 2.68 -5.34 25.18
CA ASN A 212 1.83 -6.38 25.74
C ASN A 212 0.83 -6.78 24.66
N TYR A 213 0.95 -7.98 24.12
CA TYR A 213 0.05 -8.51 23.09
C TYR A 213 -0.36 -9.95 23.39
N THR A 214 -1.46 -10.37 22.78
CA THR A 214 -1.91 -11.75 22.78
C THR A 214 -1.89 -12.30 21.36
N ILE A 215 -1.27 -13.48 21.17
CA ILE A 215 -1.38 -14.20 19.90
C ILE A 215 -2.43 -15.30 20.09
N HIS A 216 -3.55 -15.16 19.39
CA HIS A 216 -4.63 -16.14 19.35
C HIS A 216 -4.32 -17.18 18.27
N CYS A 217 -4.04 -18.41 18.68
CA CYS A 217 -3.76 -19.54 17.78
C CYS A 217 -4.91 -20.55 17.79
N THR A 218 -4.94 -21.46 16.84
CA THR A 218 -5.98 -22.52 16.75
C THR A 218 -5.99 -23.48 17.93
N ASP A 219 -4.87 -23.59 18.65
CA ASP A 219 -4.67 -24.44 19.83
C ASP A 219 -4.52 -23.66 21.15
N GLY A 220 -4.98 -22.40 21.18
CA GLY A 220 -5.02 -21.50 22.34
C GLY A 220 -4.07 -20.31 22.25
N ASP A 221 -4.01 -19.48 23.30
CA ASP A 221 -3.36 -18.18 23.29
C ASP A 221 -1.91 -18.22 23.80
N ILE A 222 -1.10 -17.27 23.31
CA ILE A 222 0.22 -16.90 23.83
C ILE A 222 0.12 -15.47 24.32
N GLU A 223 0.31 -15.23 25.59
CA GLU A 223 0.38 -13.90 26.21
C GLU A 223 1.85 -13.45 26.36
N LYS A 224 2.12 -12.18 26.04
CA LYS A 224 3.45 -11.56 26.16
C LYS A 224 3.39 -10.23 26.92
#